data_a3854a9e5d2c84ed04be2ea5f8cf9f38
#
_entry.id   a3854a9e5d2c84ed04be2ea5f8cf9f38
#
_cell.length_a   1.000
_cell.length_b   1.000
_cell.length_c   1.000
_cell.angle_alpha   90.00
_cell.angle_beta   90.00
_cell.angle_gamma   90.00
#
_symmetry.space_group_name_H-M   'P 1'
#
loop_
_entity.id
_entity.type
_entity.pdbx_description
1 polymer ?
#
loop_
_entity_poly.entity_id
_entity_poly.type
_entity_poly.pdbx_seq_one_letter_code
_entity_poly.pdbx_strand_id
1 'polypeptide(L)'
;MTRTARLGRFGAVVLTGLVSVWGVGATAQAEDANKADIEALKKSLAKYEDYTAAIRDLYLSTEGCVYFSGEKIPGTMDYPKGAMGIHFVNVPSVGQKLDPMKPNVLIYEPTKKGLKLVGVEWLVPLTPDVKEAPKLFGQTFMGPMEGHYPLIPKEFVHYDLHAWLFRDNPNGMFSPTNPKVKCSKAEFPMLEKPTKMMPGPM
;
A
#
# COMPACT_ATOMS: atom_id res chain seq x y z
N MET A 1 -74.13 33.30 -38.72
CA MET A 1 -73.56 33.17 -37.35
C MET A 1 -72.29 32.37 -37.47
N THR A 2 -71.18 33.06 -37.64
CA THR A 2 -69.84 32.47 -37.89
C THR A 2 -68.98 32.68 -36.65
N ARG A 3 -68.58 31.61 -36.03
CA ARG A 3 -67.62 31.63 -34.87
C ARG A 3 -66.18 31.32 -35.38
N THR A 4 -65.37 32.33 -35.30
CA THR A 4 -63.93 32.24 -35.58
C THR A 4 -63.18 31.61 -34.37
N ALA A 5 -62.46 30.53 -34.60
CA ALA A 5 -61.55 29.90 -33.62
C ALA A 5 -60.16 30.54 -33.69
N ARG A 6 -59.66 31.02 -32.55
CA ARG A 6 -58.29 31.51 -32.39
C ARG A 6 -57.36 30.33 -32.08
N LEU A 7 -56.33 30.10 -32.95
CA LEU A 7 -55.19 29.22 -32.67
C LEU A 7 -54.24 29.91 -31.67
N GLY A 8 -54.03 29.25 -30.51
CA GLY A 8 -52.99 29.62 -29.57
C GLY A 8 -51.64 28.99 -30.00
N ARG A 9 -50.63 29.85 -30.14
CA ARG A 9 -49.22 29.42 -30.37
C ARG A 9 -48.66 28.97 -29.03
N PHE A 10 -48.31 27.67 -28.91
CA PHE A 10 -47.46 27.18 -27.83
C PHE A 10 -46.00 27.42 -28.19
N GLY A 11 -45.33 28.29 -27.45
CA GLY A 11 -43.89 28.45 -27.51
C GLY A 11 -43.18 27.32 -26.76
N ALA A 12 -42.37 26.54 -27.45
CA ALA A 12 -41.50 25.56 -26.83
C ALA A 12 -40.27 26.27 -26.22
N VAL A 13 -40.16 26.24 -24.89
CA VAL A 13 -38.97 26.67 -24.17
C VAL A 13 -37.97 25.50 -24.21
N VAL A 14 -36.90 25.64 -25.00
CA VAL A 14 -35.78 24.72 -24.97
C VAL A 14 -34.88 25.11 -23.79
N LEU A 15 -34.96 24.36 -22.69
CA LEU A 15 -33.96 24.44 -21.62
C LEU A 15 -32.71 23.71 -22.07
N THR A 16 -31.70 24.44 -22.50
CA THR A 16 -30.31 23.93 -22.68
C THR A 16 -29.70 23.73 -21.28
N GLY A 17 -29.73 22.49 -20.78
CA GLY A 17 -29.00 22.11 -19.58
C GLY A 17 -27.51 22.16 -19.84
N LEU A 18 -26.80 23.09 -19.21
CA LEU A 18 -25.33 23.07 -19.09
C LEU A 18 -24.91 21.90 -18.17
N VAL A 19 -24.53 20.79 -18.78
CA VAL A 19 -23.87 19.69 -18.04
C VAL A 19 -22.44 20.14 -17.77
N SER A 20 -22.16 20.55 -16.56
CA SER A 20 -20.81 20.89 -16.09
C SER A 20 -19.97 19.62 -15.99
N VAL A 21 -19.08 19.39 -16.98
CA VAL A 21 -18.10 18.30 -16.99
C VAL A 21 -16.88 18.74 -16.16
N TRP A 22 -17.01 18.76 -14.81
CA TRP A 22 -15.91 19.18 -13.91
C TRP A 22 -15.26 18.02 -13.14
N GLY A 23 -15.70 16.76 -13.34
CA GLY A 23 -15.26 15.64 -12.51
C GLY A 23 -14.09 14.82 -13.07
N VAL A 24 -13.86 14.79 -14.38
CA VAL A 24 -12.94 13.83 -15.02
C VAL A 24 -11.48 14.32 -15.04
N GLY A 25 -11.25 15.63 -15.04
CA GLY A 25 -9.89 16.17 -15.10
C GLY A 25 -9.08 16.04 -13.80
N ALA A 26 -9.71 16.18 -12.65
CA ALA A 26 -9.03 16.16 -11.35
C ALA A 26 -8.55 14.74 -10.94
N THR A 27 -9.33 13.71 -11.28
CA THR A 27 -8.94 12.31 -10.99
C THR A 27 -7.78 11.84 -11.86
N ALA A 28 -7.79 12.16 -13.15
CA ALA A 28 -6.72 11.82 -14.08
C ALA A 28 -5.39 12.50 -13.71
N GLN A 29 -5.44 13.79 -13.32
CA GLN A 29 -4.25 14.53 -12.85
C GLN A 29 -3.67 13.94 -11.54
N ALA A 30 -4.51 13.51 -10.61
CA ALA A 30 -4.05 12.88 -9.37
C ALA A 30 -3.45 11.49 -9.62
N GLU A 31 -4.00 10.70 -10.54
CA GLU A 31 -3.43 9.40 -10.95
C GLU A 31 -2.08 9.57 -11.64
N ASP A 32 -1.94 10.55 -12.54
CA ASP A 32 -0.68 10.84 -13.22
C ASP A 32 0.39 11.35 -12.25
N ALA A 33 0.03 12.21 -11.29
CA ALA A 33 0.93 12.68 -10.24
C ALA A 33 1.43 11.52 -9.37
N ASN A 34 0.53 10.66 -8.90
CA ASN A 34 0.90 9.48 -8.13
C ASN A 34 1.83 8.54 -8.90
N LYS A 35 1.63 8.37 -10.20
CA LYS A 35 2.49 7.55 -11.06
C LYS A 35 3.89 8.14 -11.19
N ALA A 36 4.00 9.46 -11.39
CA ALA A 36 5.28 10.15 -11.45
C ALA A 36 6.05 10.05 -10.13
N ASP A 37 5.37 10.19 -8.99
CA ASP A 37 5.96 10.06 -7.67
C ASP A 37 6.44 8.62 -7.40
N ILE A 38 5.69 7.60 -7.82
CA ILE A 38 6.07 6.18 -7.71
C ILE A 38 7.32 5.88 -8.55
N GLU A 39 7.41 6.40 -9.78
CA GLU A 39 8.59 6.21 -10.63
C GLU A 39 9.82 6.94 -10.05
N ALA A 40 9.66 8.15 -9.51
CA ALA A 40 10.72 8.88 -8.83
C ALA A 40 11.22 8.13 -7.59
N LEU A 41 10.29 7.61 -6.77
CA LEU A 41 10.59 6.77 -5.62
C LEU A 41 11.39 5.53 -6.05
N LYS A 42 10.90 4.77 -7.02
CA LYS A 42 11.57 3.58 -7.54
C LYS A 42 13.00 3.88 -7.98
N LYS A 43 13.21 4.99 -8.70
CA LYS A 43 14.55 5.42 -9.12
C LYS A 43 15.46 5.75 -7.93
N SER A 44 14.95 6.42 -6.89
CA SER A 44 15.72 6.77 -5.70
C SER A 44 16.16 5.55 -4.89
N LEU A 45 15.38 4.47 -4.95
CA LEU A 45 15.61 3.22 -4.21
C LEU A 45 16.46 2.19 -4.98
N ALA A 46 16.78 2.42 -6.26
CA ALA A 46 17.54 1.49 -7.09
C ALA A 46 18.91 1.11 -6.49
N LYS A 47 19.54 2.02 -5.71
CA LYS A 47 20.78 1.74 -4.99
C LYS A 47 20.66 0.56 -4.02
N TYR A 48 19.47 0.23 -3.55
CA TYR A 48 19.20 -0.87 -2.63
C TYR A 48 18.98 -2.22 -3.33
N GLU A 49 19.13 -2.29 -4.66
CA GLU A 49 19.33 -3.58 -5.36
C GLU A 49 20.61 -4.27 -4.84
N ASP A 50 21.61 -3.49 -4.39
CA ASP A 50 22.69 -3.94 -3.52
C ASP A 50 22.22 -3.84 -2.05
N TYR A 51 21.84 -4.97 -1.45
CA TYR A 51 21.36 -5.00 -0.06
C TYR A 51 22.43 -4.52 0.95
N THR A 52 23.72 -4.52 0.58
CA THR A 52 24.78 -3.98 1.46
C THR A 52 24.68 -2.44 1.56
N ALA A 53 24.14 -1.77 0.53
CA ALA A 53 23.81 -0.34 0.62
C ALA A 53 22.67 -0.11 1.62
N ALA A 54 21.67 -0.99 1.66
CA ALA A 54 20.60 -0.91 2.64
C ALA A 54 21.15 -1.04 4.08
N ILE A 55 22.05 -2.00 4.33
CA ILE A 55 22.68 -2.18 5.64
C ILE A 55 23.48 -0.94 6.05
N ARG A 56 24.26 -0.34 5.12
CA ARG A 56 25.00 0.91 5.38
C ARG A 56 24.07 2.08 5.75
N ASP A 57 22.86 2.09 5.18
CA ASP A 57 21.84 3.09 5.46
C ASP A 57 20.90 2.69 6.63
N LEU A 58 21.35 1.72 7.47
CA LEU A 58 20.68 1.25 8.69
C LEU A 58 19.35 0.52 8.48
N TYR A 59 19.15 -0.08 7.31
CA TYR A 59 18.10 -1.07 7.12
C TYR A 59 18.60 -2.43 7.59
N LEU A 60 18.04 -2.95 8.67
CA LEU A 60 18.47 -4.20 9.30
C LEU A 60 17.50 -5.33 8.95
N SER A 61 18.05 -6.47 8.54
CA SER A 61 17.28 -7.66 8.16
C SER A 61 16.55 -8.27 9.35
N THR A 62 15.30 -8.69 9.13
CA THR A 62 14.57 -9.58 10.04
C THR A 62 14.91 -11.04 9.83
N GLU A 63 15.70 -11.39 8.77
CA GLU A 63 16.08 -12.72 8.33
C GLU A 63 14.91 -13.63 7.92
N GLY A 64 13.77 -13.55 8.61
CA GLY A 64 12.58 -14.34 8.31
C GLY A 64 11.94 -13.94 6.98
N CYS A 65 11.74 -14.90 6.08
CA CYS A 65 10.94 -14.69 4.87
C CYS A 65 9.50 -15.06 5.14
N VAL A 66 8.65 -14.06 5.31
CA VAL A 66 7.24 -14.23 5.68
C VAL A 66 6.39 -14.57 4.46
N TYR A 67 5.48 -15.54 4.62
CA TYR A 67 4.46 -15.86 3.63
C TYR A 67 3.16 -16.33 4.28
N PHE A 68 2.04 -16.16 3.58
CA PHE A 68 0.69 -16.48 4.04
C PHE A 68 0.04 -17.53 3.15
N SER A 69 -0.78 -18.38 3.77
CA SER A 69 -1.58 -19.40 3.07
C SER A 69 -2.81 -18.83 2.34
N GLY A 70 -3.25 -17.63 2.70
CA GLY A 70 -4.51 -17.03 2.28
C GLY A 70 -5.69 -17.47 3.17
N GLU A 71 -5.42 -18.07 4.33
CA GLU A 71 -6.43 -18.40 5.32
C GLU A 71 -7.12 -17.14 5.84
N LYS A 72 -8.46 -17.21 5.99
CA LYS A 72 -9.26 -16.12 6.58
C LYS A 72 -9.71 -16.51 7.96
N ILE A 73 -9.30 -15.72 8.95
CA ILE A 73 -9.63 -15.92 10.36
C ILE A 73 -10.45 -14.70 10.84
N PRO A 74 -11.64 -14.88 11.42
CA PRO A 74 -12.43 -13.75 11.94
C PRO A 74 -11.65 -12.92 12.96
N GLY A 75 -11.69 -11.60 12.83
CA GLY A 75 -10.99 -10.66 13.72
C GLY A 75 -9.51 -10.47 13.40
N THR A 76 -9.05 -10.97 12.26
CA THR A 76 -7.68 -10.76 11.75
C THR A 76 -7.67 -9.98 10.45
N MET A 77 -6.48 -9.50 10.07
CA MET A 77 -6.24 -8.87 8.78
C MET A 77 -6.36 -9.88 7.63
N ASP A 78 -6.73 -9.41 6.43
CA ASP A 78 -6.87 -10.27 5.24
C ASP A 78 -5.57 -10.26 4.43
N TYR A 79 -4.87 -11.39 4.42
CA TYR A 79 -3.66 -11.59 3.64
C TYR A 79 -3.93 -12.58 2.51
N PRO A 80 -3.99 -12.13 1.24
CA PRO A 80 -4.04 -13.03 0.10
C PRO A 80 -2.86 -14.01 0.11
N LYS A 81 -3.06 -15.21 -0.44
CA LYS A 81 -1.97 -16.21 -0.55
C LYS A 81 -0.78 -15.62 -1.30
N GLY A 82 0.39 -15.63 -0.66
CA GLY A 82 1.63 -15.07 -1.23
C GLY A 82 2.67 -14.79 -0.16
N ALA A 83 3.80 -14.25 -0.55
CA ALA A 83 4.84 -13.86 0.40
C ALA A 83 4.92 -12.35 0.56
N MET A 84 5.29 -11.91 1.76
CA MET A 84 5.79 -10.57 2.03
C MET A 84 7.28 -10.46 1.71
N GLY A 85 8.04 -11.55 1.88
CA GLY A 85 9.50 -11.55 1.71
C GLY A 85 10.27 -11.35 3.02
N ILE A 86 11.53 -10.96 2.89
CA ILE A 86 12.40 -10.60 4.02
C ILE A 86 12.37 -9.08 4.17
N HIS A 87 12.02 -8.61 5.37
CA HIS A 87 11.96 -7.18 5.67
C HIS A 87 13.31 -6.69 6.16
N PHE A 88 13.76 -5.57 5.61
CA PHE A 88 14.90 -4.80 6.07
C PHE A 88 14.37 -3.50 6.64
N VAL A 89 14.39 -3.37 7.96
CA VAL A 89 13.75 -2.26 8.69
C VAL A 89 14.76 -1.20 9.06
N ASN A 90 14.52 0.05 8.66
CA ASN A 90 15.27 1.22 9.14
C ASN A 90 14.67 1.65 10.50
N VAL A 91 15.11 0.98 11.57
CA VAL A 91 14.58 1.20 12.93
C VAL A 91 14.62 2.67 13.36
N PRO A 92 15.67 3.47 13.09
CA PRO A 92 15.69 4.89 13.43
C PRO A 92 14.59 5.72 12.77
N SER A 93 14.05 5.27 11.64
CA SER A 93 13.00 6.02 10.91
C SER A 93 11.58 5.58 11.28
N VAL A 94 11.41 4.47 12.03
CA VAL A 94 10.10 4.03 12.53
C VAL A 94 9.58 5.05 13.55
N GLY A 95 8.34 5.50 13.35
CA GLY A 95 7.72 6.54 14.19
C GLY A 95 8.10 7.98 13.82
N GLN A 96 8.97 8.18 12.84
CA GLN A 96 9.22 9.52 12.27
C GLN A 96 8.03 9.97 11.40
N LYS A 97 8.01 11.25 11.06
CA LYS A 97 7.00 11.81 10.15
C LYS A 97 6.98 11.01 8.85
N LEU A 98 5.78 10.57 8.45
CA LEU A 98 5.56 9.83 7.22
C LEU A 98 6.05 10.63 5.99
N ASP A 99 6.95 10.03 5.22
CA ASP A 99 7.52 10.61 4.00
C ASP A 99 7.32 9.61 2.84
N PRO A 100 6.55 9.96 1.80
CA PRO A 100 6.32 9.07 0.67
C PRO A 100 7.59 8.65 -0.07
N MET A 101 8.67 9.46 0.02
CA MET A 101 9.94 9.19 -0.64
C MET A 101 10.93 8.39 0.22
N LYS A 102 10.56 8.08 1.48
CA LYS A 102 11.43 7.38 2.43
C LYS A 102 10.69 6.24 3.13
N PRO A 103 10.45 5.11 2.43
CA PRO A 103 9.93 3.92 3.08
C PRO A 103 10.89 3.49 4.20
N ASN A 104 10.34 3.11 5.34
CA ASN A 104 11.16 2.65 6.47
C ASN A 104 11.40 1.13 6.45
N VAL A 105 10.86 0.44 5.44
CA VAL A 105 11.13 -0.99 5.21
C VAL A 105 11.42 -1.23 3.73
N LEU A 106 12.45 -2.03 3.46
CA LEU A 106 12.76 -2.59 2.14
C LEU A 106 12.42 -4.08 2.16
N ILE A 107 11.88 -4.59 1.06
CA ILE A 107 11.43 -5.98 0.97
C ILE A 107 12.28 -6.73 -0.05
N TYR A 108 12.87 -7.84 0.39
CA TYR A 108 13.72 -8.67 -0.44
C TYR A 108 13.16 -10.08 -0.64
N GLU A 109 13.30 -10.59 -1.87
CA GLU A 109 13.07 -11.98 -2.22
C GLU A 109 14.39 -12.75 -2.14
N PRO A 110 14.49 -13.84 -1.36
CA PRO A 110 15.68 -14.71 -1.35
C PRO A 110 15.73 -15.54 -2.64
N THR A 111 16.87 -15.48 -3.35
CA THR A 111 17.10 -16.20 -4.60
C THR A 111 18.38 -17.05 -4.54
N LYS A 112 18.61 -17.87 -5.54
CA LYS A 112 19.88 -18.61 -5.67
C LYS A 112 21.11 -17.70 -5.83
N LYS A 113 20.91 -16.43 -6.23
CA LYS A 113 21.96 -15.43 -6.47
C LYS A 113 22.11 -14.43 -5.31
N GLY A 114 21.41 -14.63 -4.20
CA GLY A 114 21.33 -13.71 -3.08
C GLY A 114 19.96 -13.03 -2.95
N LEU A 115 19.91 -11.90 -2.30
CA LEU A 115 18.71 -11.14 -2.07
C LEU A 115 18.39 -10.23 -3.27
N LYS A 116 17.12 -10.19 -3.67
CA LYS A 116 16.63 -9.33 -4.73
C LYS A 116 15.60 -8.36 -4.14
N LEU A 117 15.82 -7.06 -4.29
CA LEU A 117 14.83 -6.05 -3.94
C LEU A 117 13.55 -6.26 -4.78
N VAL A 118 12.39 -6.34 -4.12
CA VAL A 118 11.10 -6.59 -4.78
C VAL A 118 10.05 -5.55 -4.45
N GLY A 119 10.14 -4.91 -3.29
CA GLY A 119 9.19 -3.92 -2.85
C GLY A 119 9.69 -3.12 -1.66
N VAL A 120 8.81 -2.29 -1.14
CA VAL A 120 9.02 -1.46 0.04
C VAL A 120 7.76 -1.45 0.90
N GLU A 121 7.89 -0.96 2.13
CA GLU A 121 6.78 -0.78 3.04
C GLU A 121 6.98 0.50 3.88
N TRP A 122 5.89 1.17 4.18
CA TRP A 122 5.80 2.18 5.23
C TRP A 122 5.08 1.59 6.41
N LEU A 123 5.77 1.48 7.53
CA LEU A 123 5.28 0.97 8.80
C LEU A 123 5.12 2.16 9.76
N VAL A 124 3.89 2.37 10.24
CA VAL A 124 3.52 3.51 11.10
C VAL A 124 2.97 2.98 12.43
N PRO A 125 3.70 3.15 13.55
CA PRO A 125 3.23 2.76 14.86
C PRO A 125 1.92 3.48 15.22
N LEU A 126 0.98 2.78 15.83
CA LEU A 126 -0.20 3.41 16.43
C LEU A 126 0.22 4.16 17.70
N THR A 127 0.23 5.47 17.64
CA THR A 127 0.50 6.36 18.77
C THR A 127 -0.70 7.28 19.04
N PRO A 128 -0.77 7.97 20.18
CA PRO A 128 -1.86 8.92 20.48
C PRO A 128 -2.00 10.04 19.43
N ASP A 129 -0.95 10.34 18.68
CA ASP A 129 -0.97 11.38 17.63
C ASP A 129 -1.58 10.88 16.31
N VAL A 130 -1.66 9.57 16.09
CA VAL A 130 -2.28 8.96 14.91
C VAL A 130 -3.78 8.91 15.13
N LYS A 131 -4.54 9.83 14.56
CA LYS A 131 -5.99 9.97 14.74
C LYS A 131 -6.83 9.19 13.72
N GLU A 132 -6.24 8.82 12.60
CA GLU A 132 -6.86 8.04 11.53
C GLU A 132 -5.81 7.21 10.80
N ALA A 133 -6.27 6.21 10.01
CA ALA A 133 -5.36 5.42 9.20
C ALA A 133 -4.61 6.31 8.20
N PRO A 134 -3.27 6.25 8.15
CA PRO A 134 -2.47 7.04 7.21
C PRO A 134 -2.83 6.74 5.76
N LYS A 135 -2.46 7.66 4.85
CA LYS A 135 -2.65 7.50 3.40
C LYS A 135 -1.40 7.94 2.64
N LEU A 136 -1.00 7.16 1.63
CA LEU A 136 -0.01 7.53 0.62
C LEU A 136 -0.46 7.06 -0.76
N PHE A 137 -0.13 7.80 -1.81
CA PHE A 137 -0.45 7.44 -3.20
C PHE A 137 -1.92 7.08 -3.42
N GLY A 138 -2.84 7.76 -2.69
CA GLY A 138 -4.26 7.48 -2.72
C GLY A 138 -4.69 6.18 -2.01
N GLN A 139 -3.75 5.44 -1.39
CA GLN A 139 -4.02 4.20 -0.65
C GLN A 139 -4.12 4.47 0.85
N THR A 140 -5.11 3.88 1.49
CA THR A 140 -5.19 3.83 2.96
C THR A 140 -4.34 2.67 3.45
N PHE A 141 -3.55 2.91 4.49
CA PHE A 141 -2.74 1.87 5.13
C PHE A 141 -3.62 0.77 5.73
N MET A 142 -3.13 -0.46 5.70
CA MET A 142 -3.74 -1.61 6.35
C MET A 142 -3.51 -1.53 7.87
N GLY A 143 -4.46 -1.96 8.68
CA GLY A 143 -4.36 -1.92 10.13
C GLY A 143 -5.49 -1.09 10.80
N PRO A 144 -5.35 -0.78 12.13
CA PRO A 144 -4.19 -1.14 12.93
C PRO A 144 -4.18 -2.63 13.27
N MET A 145 -3.00 -3.21 13.40
CA MET A 145 -2.80 -4.63 13.66
C MET A 145 -1.70 -4.87 14.68
N GLU A 146 -1.72 -6.05 15.32
CA GLU A 146 -0.63 -6.51 16.18
C GLU A 146 0.67 -6.73 15.38
N GLY A 147 1.82 -6.75 16.06
CA GLY A 147 3.11 -7.03 15.42
C GLY A 147 3.22 -8.47 14.91
N HIS A 148 4.05 -8.66 13.89
CA HIS A 148 4.35 -9.94 13.24
C HIS A 148 5.32 -10.78 14.06
N TYR A 149 4.80 -11.43 15.09
CA TYR A 149 5.61 -12.27 15.99
C TYR A 149 6.14 -13.53 15.26
N PRO A 150 7.40 -13.94 15.46
CA PRO A 150 8.39 -13.41 16.42
C PRO A 150 9.26 -12.25 15.92
N LEU A 151 9.12 -11.82 14.68
CA LEU A 151 9.97 -10.79 14.07
C LEU A 151 9.74 -9.40 14.68
N ILE A 152 8.47 -9.10 14.99
CA ILE A 152 8.04 -7.87 15.65
C ILE A 152 7.15 -8.26 16.84
N PRO A 153 7.38 -7.72 18.05
CA PRO A 153 6.53 -8.01 19.22
C PRO A 153 5.05 -7.73 18.95
N LYS A 154 4.16 -8.57 19.45
CA LYS A 154 2.70 -8.42 19.26
C LYS A 154 2.16 -7.10 19.79
N GLU A 155 2.78 -6.56 20.82
CA GLU A 155 2.43 -5.28 21.45
C GLU A 155 2.74 -4.08 20.55
N PHE A 156 3.54 -4.27 19.50
CA PHE A 156 3.82 -3.25 18.51
C PHE A 156 2.63 -3.11 17.55
N VAL A 157 1.63 -2.35 17.96
CA VAL A 157 0.45 -2.08 17.13
C VAL A 157 0.80 -1.04 16.06
N HIS A 158 0.47 -1.34 14.80
CA HIS A 158 0.88 -0.51 13.68
C HIS A 158 -0.10 -0.54 12.50
N TYR A 159 0.10 0.41 11.60
CA TYR A 159 -0.40 0.40 10.22
C TYR A 159 0.75 0.13 9.27
N ASP A 160 0.47 -0.50 8.14
CA ASP A 160 1.43 -0.68 7.06
C ASP A 160 0.85 -0.38 5.66
N LEU A 161 1.74 -0.07 4.73
CA LEU A 161 1.43 0.00 3.31
C LEU A 161 2.60 -0.59 2.51
N HIS A 162 2.36 -1.72 1.87
CA HIS A 162 3.30 -2.35 0.93
C HIS A 162 3.23 -1.69 -0.44
N ALA A 163 4.36 -1.63 -1.16
CA ALA A 163 4.41 -1.26 -2.57
C ALA A 163 5.41 -2.13 -3.34
N TRP A 164 4.92 -2.92 -4.29
CA TRP A 164 5.71 -3.84 -5.11
C TRP A 164 6.33 -3.13 -6.32
N LEU A 165 7.36 -2.32 -6.07
CA LEU A 165 7.97 -1.45 -7.09
C LEU A 165 8.87 -2.20 -8.07
N PHE A 166 9.48 -3.33 -7.64
CA PHE A 166 10.49 -4.06 -8.41
C PHE A 166 10.05 -5.48 -8.79
N ARG A 167 8.83 -5.87 -8.41
CA ARG A 167 8.22 -7.16 -8.72
C ARG A 167 6.75 -6.99 -9.01
N ASP A 168 6.34 -7.25 -10.24
CA ASP A 168 4.93 -7.23 -10.60
C ASP A 168 4.09 -8.12 -9.67
N ASN A 169 2.95 -7.61 -9.24
CA ASN A 169 2.03 -8.30 -8.34
C ASN A 169 0.64 -8.40 -8.97
N PRO A 170 0.16 -9.62 -9.28
CA PRO A 170 -1.15 -9.81 -9.88
C PRO A 170 -2.31 -9.40 -8.97
N ASN A 171 -2.08 -9.30 -7.65
CA ASN A 171 -3.05 -8.82 -6.67
C ASN A 171 -3.06 -7.29 -6.53
N GLY A 172 -2.27 -6.58 -7.34
CA GLY A 172 -2.11 -5.12 -7.29
C GLY A 172 -0.83 -4.66 -6.60
N MET A 173 -0.35 -3.49 -7.02
CA MET A 173 0.92 -2.92 -6.52
C MET A 173 0.94 -2.77 -5.00
N PHE A 174 -0.18 -2.46 -4.37
CA PHE A 174 -0.30 -2.18 -2.94
C PHE A 174 -0.90 -3.34 -2.12
N SER A 175 -1.01 -4.54 -2.71
CA SER A 175 -1.44 -5.71 -1.94
C SER A 175 -0.39 -6.10 -0.89
N PRO A 176 -0.77 -6.52 0.32
CA PRO A 176 0.18 -6.86 1.39
C PRO A 176 1.07 -8.06 1.07
N THR A 177 0.65 -8.93 0.16
CA THR A 177 1.40 -10.12 -0.25
C THR A 177 1.52 -10.21 -1.76
N ASN A 178 2.56 -10.90 -2.25
CA ASN A 178 2.79 -11.14 -3.67
C ASN A 178 2.95 -12.65 -3.97
N PRO A 179 2.06 -13.27 -4.74
CA PRO A 179 2.15 -14.70 -5.06
C PRO A 179 3.34 -15.05 -5.98
N LYS A 180 3.97 -14.06 -6.62
CA LYS A 180 5.18 -14.24 -7.44
C LYS A 180 6.48 -14.21 -6.62
N VAL A 181 6.45 -13.71 -5.38
CA VAL A 181 7.59 -13.73 -4.44
C VAL A 181 7.62 -15.07 -3.72
N LYS A 182 8.81 -15.63 -3.51
CA LYS A 182 9.00 -16.99 -2.96
C LYS A 182 9.97 -16.98 -1.79
N CYS A 183 9.57 -17.63 -0.70
CA CYS A 183 10.43 -17.87 0.47
C CYS A 183 11.21 -19.20 0.42
N SER A 184 11.07 -20.00 -0.65
CA SER A 184 11.67 -21.35 -0.74
C SER A 184 13.20 -21.38 -0.77
N LYS A 185 13.85 -20.22 -0.88
CA LYS A 185 15.31 -20.07 -0.83
C LYS A 185 15.79 -19.28 0.39
N ALA A 186 14.88 -18.91 1.29
CA ALA A 186 15.24 -18.34 2.57
C ALA A 186 15.85 -19.41 3.48
N GLU A 187 16.75 -18.99 4.35
CA GLU A 187 17.24 -19.81 5.45
C GLU A 187 16.11 -20.04 6.48
N PHE A 188 15.31 -19.01 6.72
CA PHE A 188 14.17 -19.03 7.65
C PHE A 188 12.85 -18.71 6.92
N PRO A 189 12.24 -19.68 6.17
CA PRO A 189 10.91 -19.47 5.60
C PRO A 189 9.85 -19.57 6.71
N MET A 190 8.98 -18.55 6.81
CA MET A 190 8.01 -18.42 7.90
C MET A 190 6.60 -18.37 7.34
N LEU A 191 5.82 -19.44 7.53
CA LEU A 191 4.38 -19.41 7.31
C LEU A 191 3.73 -18.69 8.51
N GLU A 192 3.20 -17.52 8.26
CA GLU A 192 2.55 -16.73 9.27
C GLU A 192 1.02 -16.88 9.23
N LYS A 193 0.38 -16.81 10.38
CA LYS A 193 -1.08 -16.67 10.50
C LYS A 193 -1.45 -15.18 10.37
N PRO A 194 -2.64 -14.87 9.83
CA PRO A 194 -3.12 -13.49 9.80
C PRO A 194 -3.05 -12.80 11.15
N THR A 195 -2.47 -11.60 11.19
CA THR A 195 -2.33 -10.79 12.40
C THR A 195 -3.70 -10.31 12.88
N LYS A 196 -3.85 -10.17 14.20
CA LYS A 196 -5.09 -9.70 14.81
C LYS A 196 -5.32 -8.22 14.50
N MET A 197 -6.55 -7.88 14.12
CA MET A 197 -6.99 -6.48 14.05
C MET A 197 -7.06 -5.89 15.47
N MET A 198 -6.54 -4.69 15.62
CA MET A 198 -6.53 -3.96 16.88
C MET A 198 -7.54 -2.80 16.82
N PRO A 199 -8.04 -2.32 17.99
CA PRO A 199 -8.87 -1.11 18.00
C PRO A 199 -8.13 0.07 17.37
N GLY A 200 -8.86 0.84 16.58
CA GLY A 200 -8.35 2.08 16.00
C GLY A 200 -8.14 3.19 17.04
N PRO A 201 -7.66 4.36 16.63
CA PRO A 201 -7.51 5.53 17.52
C PRO A 201 -8.85 5.88 18.20
N MET A 202 -8.79 6.22 19.48
CA MET A 202 -9.92 6.73 20.25
C MET A 202 -9.93 8.25 20.26
#